data_811f2ba2da74ecd1e72721cd46434f23
#
_entry.id   811f2ba2da74ecd1e72721cd46434f23
#
_cell.length_a   1.000
_cell.length_b   1.000
_cell.length_c   1.000
_cell.angle_alpha   90.00
_cell.angle_beta   90.00
_cell.angle_gamma   90.00
#
_symmetry.space_group_name_H-M   'P 1'
#
loop_
_entity.id
_entity.type
_entity.pdbx_description
1 polymer ?
#
loop_
_entity_poly.entity_id
_entity_poly.type
_entity_poly.pdbx_seq_one_letter_code
_entity_poly.pdbx_strand_id
1 'polypeptide(L)'
;PGRNRLTRYGMTDNRKQITPGCRDGACPVSHRLIEYLNGMNMYKIYLKQAWALIRQERLFSSVYIVGTGLAISLVMVLSIVFYVKMASIYPEMDRDRLLTVKSAALKNEKGGTSSGPVSPRFVEECLAGVPGLEALALCCDDAASAFVQPVGSPVQIPVMKMGVNDGFWKVFSFRFLEGKPFTEADFRSGMPVAVIARSLAKRLYGEGSAVGQTLSLDFTSFRVVGVVDDVSYLMDRVFSQVWYPYTQVPDFEERVRYSEVRMPGLGPLKVYMLVKDKADIGKVREAVADNVRRFNQSLNVDGKREFSLLGQPDRHWESIFRYWSNVEPDIVGDLSRYGVIFLLLLLVPAVSLSGMADSRMERRLGELGVRRAFGAPKGALIGQVLMENFLYTLLGGLVGLLFSFL
;
A
#
# COMPACT_ATOMS: atom_id res chain seq x y z
N PRO A 1 -59.16 -72.57 -7.50
CA PRO A 1 -59.68 -72.21 -6.25
C PRO A 1 -58.76 -71.26 -5.50
N GLY A 2 -59.24 -70.13 -5.04
CA GLY A 2 -58.65 -69.37 -3.95
C GLY A 2 -58.45 -67.90 -4.20
N ARG A 3 -59.53 -67.21 -4.25
CA ARG A 3 -59.97 -65.97 -3.58
C ARG A 3 -58.91 -64.91 -3.17
N ASN A 4 -59.09 -63.73 -3.81
CA ASN A 4 -59.18 -62.36 -3.27
C ASN A 4 -58.81 -62.12 -1.80
N ARG A 5 -57.95 -61.09 -1.58
CA ARG A 5 -58.26 -59.99 -0.61
C ARG A 5 -57.56 -58.70 -1.05
N LEU A 6 -58.39 -57.75 -1.50
CA LEU A 6 -58.11 -56.32 -1.53
C LEU A 6 -58.09 -55.79 -0.09
N THR A 7 -57.03 -55.16 0.32
CA THR A 7 -57.01 -54.31 1.51
C THR A 7 -56.86 -52.84 1.05
N ARG A 8 -57.97 -52.11 1.23
CA ARG A 8 -58.06 -50.64 1.15
C ARG A 8 -57.05 -49.99 2.10
N TYR A 9 -56.22 -49.11 1.60
CA TYR A 9 -55.67 -48.04 2.41
C TYR A 9 -56.46 -46.75 2.13
N GLY A 10 -57.11 -46.25 3.22
CA GLY A 10 -57.92 -45.06 3.18
C GLY A 10 -57.07 -43.81 2.94
N MET A 11 -57.39 -43.08 1.91
CA MET A 11 -57.06 -41.69 1.79
C MET A 11 -57.97 -40.91 2.78
N THR A 12 -57.38 -40.48 3.88
CA THR A 12 -58.00 -39.49 4.71
C THR A 12 -57.85 -38.12 4.06
N ASP A 13 -59.00 -37.59 3.64
CA ASP A 13 -59.24 -36.25 3.11
C ASP A 13 -58.95 -35.20 4.19
N ASN A 14 -57.78 -34.60 4.12
CA ASN A 14 -57.42 -33.47 4.97
C ASN A 14 -57.68 -32.14 4.26
N ARG A 15 -58.88 -32.03 3.64
CA ARG A 15 -59.47 -30.78 3.18
C ARG A 15 -60.48 -30.29 4.22
N LYS A 16 -60.02 -29.65 5.28
CA LYS A 16 -60.87 -28.69 6.03
C LYS A 16 -60.04 -28.14 7.22
N GLN A 17 -59.28 -27.10 6.93
CA GLN A 17 -59.11 -25.96 7.82
C GLN A 17 -58.47 -24.81 6.97
N ILE A 18 -59.35 -24.24 6.12
CA ILE A 18 -59.08 -22.92 5.53
C ILE A 18 -60.02 -21.98 6.26
N THR A 19 -59.44 -21.03 6.97
CA THR A 19 -60.11 -19.91 7.64
C THR A 19 -61.00 -19.15 6.64
N PRO A 20 -62.21 -18.70 7.04
CA PRO A 20 -63.09 -17.95 6.17
C PRO A 20 -62.65 -16.50 6.09
N GLY A 21 -62.18 -16.07 4.91
CA GLY A 21 -61.87 -14.66 4.73
C GLY A 21 -61.14 -14.23 3.46
N CYS A 22 -61.24 -14.98 2.36
CA CYS A 22 -60.83 -14.45 1.05
C CYS A 22 -61.88 -14.81 -0.01
N ARG A 23 -62.85 -13.91 -0.22
CA ARG A 23 -63.63 -13.86 -1.47
C ARG A 23 -62.70 -13.21 -2.53
N ASP A 24 -62.56 -13.89 -3.65
CA ASP A 24 -62.16 -13.39 -4.97
C ASP A 24 -60.94 -12.41 -5.01
N GLY A 25 -59.76 -12.96 -5.00
CA GLY A 25 -58.53 -12.19 -5.23
C GLY A 25 -57.32 -12.89 -4.64
N ALA A 26 -56.45 -13.41 -5.46
CA ALA A 26 -55.18 -14.00 -5.02
C ALA A 26 -54.42 -13.02 -4.11
N CYS A 27 -54.21 -13.41 -2.88
CA CYS A 27 -53.50 -12.63 -1.88
C CYS A 27 -52.06 -12.39 -2.38
N PRO A 28 -51.66 -11.15 -2.73
CA PRO A 28 -50.36 -10.88 -3.37
C PRO A 28 -49.16 -11.25 -2.48
N VAL A 29 -49.40 -11.47 -1.20
CA VAL A 29 -48.36 -11.89 -0.23
C VAL A 29 -48.05 -13.38 -0.38
N SER A 30 -49.01 -14.24 -0.65
CA SER A 30 -48.79 -15.67 -0.82
C SER A 30 -48.07 -15.98 -2.16
N HIS A 31 -48.40 -15.24 -3.22
CA HIS A 31 -47.74 -15.40 -4.52
C HIS A 31 -46.24 -15.00 -4.47
N ARG A 32 -45.91 -13.89 -3.84
CA ARG A 32 -44.54 -13.48 -3.65
C ARG A 32 -43.72 -14.41 -2.74
N LEU A 33 -44.35 -14.98 -1.72
CA LEU A 33 -43.69 -15.92 -0.81
C LEU A 33 -43.45 -17.28 -1.50
N ILE A 34 -44.36 -17.73 -2.34
CA ILE A 34 -44.20 -18.97 -3.15
C ILE A 34 -43.15 -18.75 -4.24
N GLU A 35 -43.11 -17.60 -4.92
CA GLU A 35 -42.06 -17.24 -5.86
C GLU A 35 -40.70 -17.14 -5.18
N TYR A 36 -40.63 -16.55 -3.98
CA TYR A 36 -39.39 -16.44 -3.19
C TYR A 36 -38.87 -17.81 -2.74
N LEU A 37 -39.76 -18.70 -2.26
CA LEU A 37 -39.42 -20.07 -1.86
C LEU A 37 -39.04 -20.95 -3.06
N ASN A 38 -39.72 -20.79 -4.21
CA ASN A 38 -39.34 -21.47 -5.46
C ASN A 38 -38.01 -20.95 -6.00
N GLY A 39 -37.73 -19.65 -5.91
CA GLY A 39 -36.43 -19.06 -6.24
C GLY A 39 -35.31 -19.62 -5.38
N MET A 40 -35.47 -19.65 -4.06
CA MET A 40 -34.48 -20.23 -3.13
C MET A 40 -34.19 -21.72 -3.41
N ASN A 41 -35.20 -22.51 -3.77
CA ASN A 41 -35.00 -23.91 -4.16
C ASN A 41 -34.25 -24.05 -5.49
N MET A 42 -34.51 -23.16 -6.46
CA MET A 42 -33.81 -23.13 -7.74
C MET A 42 -32.32 -22.82 -7.58
N TYR A 43 -31.94 -21.82 -6.75
CA TYR A 43 -30.53 -21.50 -6.48
C TYR A 43 -29.76 -22.67 -5.83
N LYS A 44 -30.38 -23.41 -4.91
CA LYS A 44 -29.80 -24.62 -4.31
C LYS A 44 -29.54 -25.71 -5.35
N ILE A 45 -30.42 -25.87 -6.31
CA ILE A 45 -30.27 -26.85 -7.41
C ILE A 45 -29.13 -26.40 -8.32
N TYR A 46 -29.07 -25.13 -8.71
CA TYR A 46 -27.99 -24.59 -9.55
C TYR A 46 -26.62 -24.72 -8.86
N LEU A 47 -26.55 -24.45 -7.56
CA LEU A 47 -25.31 -24.61 -6.78
C LEU A 47 -24.84 -26.07 -6.74
N LYS A 48 -25.75 -27.02 -6.53
CA LYS A 48 -25.42 -28.46 -6.57
C LYS A 48 -24.94 -28.91 -7.95
N GLN A 49 -25.58 -28.42 -9.00
CA GLN A 49 -25.19 -28.71 -10.38
C GLN A 49 -23.83 -28.12 -10.71
N ALA A 50 -23.57 -26.85 -10.34
CA ALA A 50 -22.29 -26.20 -10.52
C ALA A 50 -21.16 -26.95 -9.79
N TRP A 51 -21.42 -27.37 -8.55
CA TRP A 51 -20.46 -28.18 -7.79
C TRP A 51 -20.18 -29.55 -8.41
N ALA A 52 -21.21 -30.22 -8.91
CA ALA A 52 -21.03 -31.51 -9.61
C ALA A 52 -20.16 -31.36 -10.86
N LEU A 53 -20.34 -30.27 -11.61
CA LEU A 53 -19.54 -29.98 -12.80
C LEU A 53 -18.06 -29.71 -12.48
N ILE A 54 -17.79 -28.97 -11.41
CA ILE A 54 -16.40 -28.75 -10.93
C ILE A 54 -15.71 -30.07 -10.66
N ARG A 55 -16.44 -31.07 -10.12
CA ARG A 55 -15.92 -32.43 -9.87
C ARG A 55 -15.78 -33.28 -11.12
N GLN A 56 -16.62 -33.07 -12.10
CA GLN A 56 -16.63 -33.83 -13.36
C GLN A 56 -15.47 -33.40 -14.26
N GLU A 57 -15.22 -32.09 -14.40
CA GLU A 57 -14.16 -31.51 -15.23
C GLU A 57 -13.03 -30.91 -14.39
N ARG A 58 -12.37 -31.75 -13.59
CA ARG A 58 -11.38 -31.31 -12.58
C ARG A 58 -10.25 -30.45 -13.17
N LEU A 59 -9.72 -30.85 -14.33
CA LEU A 59 -8.56 -30.19 -14.93
C LEU A 59 -8.92 -28.79 -15.42
N PHE A 60 -10.01 -28.62 -16.15
CA PHE A 60 -10.48 -27.32 -16.61
C PHE A 60 -10.91 -26.42 -15.47
N SER A 61 -11.60 -27.01 -14.47
CA SER A 61 -12.04 -26.28 -13.28
C SER A 61 -10.85 -25.78 -12.46
N SER A 62 -9.81 -26.59 -12.27
CA SER A 62 -8.62 -26.17 -11.52
C SER A 62 -7.85 -25.07 -12.25
N VAL A 63 -7.65 -25.16 -13.56
CA VAL A 63 -6.98 -24.11 -14.36
C VAL A 63 -7.77 -22.80 -14.28
N TYR A 64 -9.11 -22.88 -14.38
CA TYR A 64 -9.95 -21.69 -14.27
C TYR A 64 -9.86 -21.03 -12.87
N ILE A 65 -9.98 -21.83 -11.80
CA ILE A 65 -9.94 -21.36 -10.42
C ILE A 65 -8.58 -20.77 -10.09
N VAL A 66 -7.48 -21.44 -10.46
CA VAL A 66 -6.13 -20.95 -10.23
C VAL A 66 -5.84 -19.70 -11.05
N GLY A 67 -6.20 -19.69 -12.34
CA GLY A 67 -6.02 -18.51 -13.20
C GLY A 67 -6.78 -17.29 -12.70
N THR A 68 -8.05 -17.46 -12.29
CA THR A 68 -8.85 -16.40 -11.68
C THR A 68 -8.24 -15.98 -10.34
N GLY A 69 -7.78 -16.93 -9.53
CA GLY A 69 -7.14 -16.67 -8.25
C GLY A 69 -5.87 -15.85 -8.39
N LEU A 70 -4.99 -16.20 -9.32
CA LEU A 70 -3.78 -15.43 -9.60
C LEU A 70 -4.08 -13.99 -10.08
N ALA A 71 -5.08 -13.84 -10.96
CA ALA A 71 -5.48 -12.52 -11.43
C ALA A 71 -6.01 -11.63 -10.29
N ILE A 72 -6.88 -12.18 -9.43
CA ILE A 72 -7.43 -11.47 -8.27
C ILE A 72 -6.30 -11.17 -7.26
N SER A 73 -5.41 -12.12 -6.98
CA SER A 73 -4.26 -11.92 -6.09
C SER A 73 -3.38 -10.77 -6.57
N LEU A 74 -3.04 -10.73 -7.86
CA LEU A 74 -2.24 -9.66 -8.43
C LEU A 74 -2.89 -8.28 -8.25
N VAL A 75 -4.19 -8.18 -8.54
CA VAL A 75 -4.95 -6.92 -8.35
C VAL A 75 -4.99 -6.52 -6.88
N MET A 76 -5.20 -7.48 -5.97
CA MET A 76 -5.19 -7.21 -4.53
C MET A 76 -3.83 -6.72 -4.05
N VAL A 77 -2.74 -7.38 -4.43
CA VAL A 77 -1.38 -6.95 -4.06
C VAL A 77 -1.08 -5.56 -4.57
N LEU A 78 -1.37 -5.26 -5.84
CA LEU A 78 -1.19 -3.91 -6.39
C LEU A 78 -2.04 -2.87 -5.66
N SER A 79 -3.30 -3.21 -5.33
CA SER A 79 -4.18 -2.32 -4.57
C SER A 79 -3.68 -2.06 -3.16
N ILE A 80 -3.14 -3.08 -2.48
CA ILE A 80 -2.54 -2.95 -1.15
C ILE A 80 -1.28 -2.07 -1.22
N VAL A 81 -0.39 -2.30 -2.17
CA VAL A 81 0.82 -1.47 -2.35
C VAL A 81 0.45 -0.01 -2.61
N PHE A 82 -0.53 0.23 -3.47
CA PHE A 82 -1.01 1.59 -3.74
C PHE A 82 -1.67 2.22 -2.50
N TYR A 83 -2.49 1.46 -1.78
CA TYR A 83 -3.11 1.90 -0.53
C TYR A 83 -2.05 2.29 0.51
N VAL A 84 -1.03 1.44 0.73
CA VAL A 84 0.06 1.72 1.68
C VAL A 84 0.82 2.99 1.30
N LYS A 85 0.99 3.26 0.00
CA LYS A 85 1.67 4.48 -0.47
C LYS A 85 0.80 5.75 -0.33
N MET A 86 -0.52 5.64 -0.40
CA MET A 86 -1.43 6.80 -0.41
C MET A 86 -2.05 7.11 0.95
N ALA A 87 -2.46 6.08 1.70
CA ALA A 87 -3.19 6.25 2.95
C ALA A 87 -2.28 6.72 4.09
N SER A 88 -2.82 7.54 4.99
CA SER A 88 -2.18 7.91 6.24
C SER A 88 -2.16 6.71 7.17
N ILE A 89 -1.04 6.03 7.29
CA ILE A 89 -0.82 4.85 8.11
C ILE A 89 0.45 5.02 8.95
N TYR A 90 0.52 4.28 10.05
CA TYR A 90 1.68 4.27 10.94
C TYR A 90 3.01 4.02 10.21
N PRO A 91 4.06 4.80 10.47
CA PRO A 91 4.14 5.97 11.35
C PRO A 91 3.83 7.33 10.66
N GLU A 92 3.43 7.34 9.38
CA GLU A 92 3.15 8.56 8.60
C GLU A 92 1.67 8.94 8.71
N MET A 93 1.21 9.32 9.91
CA MET A 93 -0.20 9.60 10.18
C MET A 93 -0.70 10.90 9.53
N ASP A 94 0.18 11.87 9.34
CA ASP A 94 -0.14 13.24 8.90
C ASP A 94 0.25 13.50 7.42
N ARG A 95 0.10 12.49 6.56
CA ARG A 95 0.49 12.57 5.13
C ARG A 95 -0.22 13.69 4.37
N ASP A 96 -1.41 14.07 4.78
CA ASP A 96 -2.19 15.15 4.17
C ASP A 96 -1.66 16.55 4.48
N ARG A 97 -0.84 16.70 5.54
CA ARG A 97 -0.13 17.92 5.95
C ARG A 97 1.36 17.86 5.65
N LEU A 98 1.84 16.77 5.06
CA LEU A 98 3.26 16.55 4.81
C LEU A 98 3.69 17.11 3.45
N LEU A 99 4.73 17.92 3.45
CA LEU A 99 5.44 18.39 2.28
C LEU A 99 6.84 17.76 2.22
N THR A 100 7.34 17.48 1.02
CA THR A 100 8.61 16.77 0.83
C THR A 100 9.52 17.50 -0.13
N VAL A 101 10.79 17.65 0.24
CA VAL A 101 11.89 18.08 -0.64
C VAL A 101 12.89 16.92 -0.73
N LYS A 102 12.89 16.23 -1.87
CA LYS A 102 13.78 15.08 -2.12
C LYS A 102 15.09 15.50 -2.76
N SER A 103 15.04 16.50 -3.63
CA SER A 103 16.17 16.89 -4.46
C SER A 103 16.00 18.32 -4.93
N ALA A 104 17.12 18.96 -5.21
CA ALA A 104 17.19 20.25 -5.89
C ALA A 104 18.10 20.12 -7.12
N ALA A 105 18.06 21.09 -7.99
CA ALA A 105 18.96 21.20 -9.13
C ALA A 105 19.74 22.50 -9.06
N LEU A 106 21.02 22.45 -9.38
CA LEU A 106 21.89 23.60 -9.54
C LEU A 106 22.43 23.61 -10.97
N LYS A 107 22.03 24.61 -11.73
CA LYS A 107 22.59 24.91 -13.04
C LYS A 107 23.91 25.66 -12.85
N ASN A 108 24.96 25.19 -13.49
CA ASN A 108 26.28 25.79 -13.39
C ASN A 108 26.57 26.76 -14.54
N GLU A 109 27.67 27.52 -14.45
CA GLU A 109 28.13 28.50 -15.45
C GLU A 109 28.28 27.96 -16.86
N LYS A 110 28.54 26.68 -17.03
CA LYS A 110 28.76 26.00 -18.33
C LYS A 110 27.48 25.37 -18.90
N GLY A 111 26.33 25.64 -18.29
CA GLY A 111 25.03 25.08 -18.69
C GLY A 111 24.78 23.63 -18.24
N GLY A 112 25.72 23.01 -17.52
CA GLY A 112 25.50 21.70 -16.91
C GLY A 112 24.60 21.81 -15.68
N THR A 113 23.81 20.78 -15.41
CA THR A 113 22.95 20.70 -14.23
C THR A 113 23.42 19.61 -13.30
N SER A 114 23.67 19.95 -12.05
CA SER A 114 23.89 19.00 -10.95
C SER A 114 22.60 18.89 -10.17
N SER A 115 22.26 17.70 -9.73
CA SER A 115 21.07 17.48 -8.88
C SER A 115 21.40 16.57 -7.70
N GLY A 116 20.74 16.80 -6.59
CA GLY A 116 20.92 16.03 -5.37
C GLY A 116 20.02 16.54 -4.24
N PRO A 117 20.03 15.89 -3.09
CA PRO A 117 19.39 16.39 -1.89
C PRO A 117 19.94 17.78 -1.50
N VAL A 118 19.39 18.41 -0.48
CA VAL A 118 19.73 19.77 -0.11
C VAL A 118 20.78 19.84 0.99
N SER A 119 21.49 20.98 1.10
CA SER A 119 22.47 21.19 2.14
C SER A 119 21.85 21.69 3.45
N PRO A 120 22.54 21.52 4.60
CA PRO A 120 22.12 22.12 5.86
C PRO A 120 21.92 23.63 5.77
N ARG A 121 22.82 24.33 5.08
CA ARG A 121 22.73 25.78 4.86
C ARG A 121 21.44 26.17 4.14
N PHE A 122 21.09 25.44 3.07
CA PHE A 122 19.82 25.68 2.36
C PHE A 122 18.62 25.46 3.28
N VAL A 123 18.64 24.41 4.11
CA VAL A 123 17.58 24.14 5.08
C VAL A 123 17.43 25.31 6.05
N GLU A 124 18.52 25.83 6.60
CA GLU A 124 18.52 26.97 7.54
C GLU A 124 18.02 28.25 6.89
N GLU A 125 18.51 28.60 5.70
CA GLU A 125 18.17 29.85 5.03
C GLU A 125 16.78 29.84 4.37
N CYS A 126 16.33 28.69 3.86
CA CYS A 126 15.13 28.63 3.01
C CYS A 126 13.94 27.91 3.63
N LEU A 127 14.16 26.96 4.52
CA LEU A 127 13.11 26.07 5.03
C LEU A 127 12.85 26.26 6.54
N ALA A 128 13.92 26.47 7.32
CA ALA A 128 13.78 26.73 8.75
C ALA A 128 13.09 28.09 8.96
N GLY A 129 12.15 28.13 9.90
CA GLY A 129 11.44 29.36 10.23
C GLY A 129 10.36 29.80 9.22
N VAL A 130 10.03 29.00 8.22
CA VAL A 130 8.89 29.27 7.33
C VAL A 130 7.59 29.30 8.14
N PRO A 131 6.79 30.39 8.07
CA PRO A 131 5.54 30.49 8.79
C PRO A 131 4.57 29.35 8.41
N GLY A 132 3.88 28.77 9.40
CA GLY A 132 2.93 27.67 9.17
C GLY A 132 3.54 26.28 9.29
N LEU A 133 4.84 26.14 9.51
CA LEU A 133 5.46 24.86 9.83
C LEU A 133 5.30 24.48 11.29
N GLU A 134 5.06 23.23 11.56
CA GLU A 134 5.04 22.61 12.88
C GLU A 134 6.41 22.00 13.22
N ALA A 135 6.95 21.20 12.28
CA ALA A 135 8.25 20.54 12.45
C ALA A 135 8.93 20.25 11.10
N LEU A 136 10.25 20.06 11.16
CA LEU A 136 11.10 19.66 10.04
C LEU A 136 11.83 18.36 10.40
N ALA A 137 11.61 17.31 9.59
CA ALA A 137 12.41 16.10 9.63
C ALA A 137 13.48 16.17 8.54
N LEU A 138 14.72 15.95 8.94
CA LEU A 138 15.89 15.89 8.06
C LEU A 138 16.43 14.47 8.06
N CYS A 139 16.59 13.89 6.89
CA CYS A 139 17.09 12.53 6.71
C CYS A 139 18.34 12.54 5.84
N CYS A 140 19.36 11.83 6.28
CA CYS A 140 20.59 11.58 5.56
C CYS A 140 20.75 10.08 5.33
N ASP A 141 21.18 9.68 4.13
CA ASP A 141 21.41 8.28 3.76
C ASP A 141 20.16 7.42 3.97
N ASP A 142 19.20 7.54 3.08
CA ASP A 142 17.96 6.73 3.11
C ASP A 142 18.27 5.26 3.23
N ALA A 143 17.79 4.63 4.30
CA ALA A 143 17.83 3.19 4.53
C ALA A 143 19.08 2.49 3.95
N ALA A 144 20.26 3.04 4.25
CA ALA A 144 21.52 2.48 3.79
C ALA A 144 21.81 1.14 4.48
N SER A 145 22.35 0.18 3.74
CA SER A 145 22.77 -1.10 4.32
C SER A 145 23.95 -0.93 5.28
N ALA A 146 23.87 -1.57 6.41
CA ALA A 146 24.86 -1.53 7.48
C ALA A 146 24.95 -2.87 8.20
N PHE A 147 25.95 -3.01 9.06
CA PHE A 147 26.06 -4.16 9.96
C PHE A 147 25.96 -3.71 11.41
N VAL A 148 25.11 -4.39 12.16
CA VAL A 148 25.00 -4.23 13.61
C VAL A 148 25.58 -5.45 14.30
N GLN A 149 26.28 -5.19 15.38
CA GLN A 149 26.93 -6.21 16.21
C GLN A 149 26.70 -5.87 17.69
N PRO A 150 26.17 -6.80 18.50
CA PRO A 150 26.17 -6.64 19.94
C PRO A 150 27.60 -6.55 20.47
N VAL A 151 27.83 -5.74 21.50
CA VAL A 151 29.16 -5.64 22.11
C VAL A 151 29.59 -7.01 22.64
N GLY A 152 30.79 -7.45 22.27
CA GLY A 152 31.33 -8.74 22.69
C GLY A 152 30.88 -9.96 21.87
N SER A 153 30.03 -9.77 20.84
CA SER A 153 29.62 -10.84 19.93
C SER A 153 30.37 -10.75 18.60
N PRO A 154 30.83 -11.88 18.01
CA PRO A 154 31.42 -11.86 16.67
C PRO A 154 30.36 -11.80 15.55
N VAL A 155 29.07 -11.94 15.88
CA VAL A 155 28.00 -12.06 14.89
C VAL A 155 27.58 -10.69 14.38
N GLN A 156 27.75 -10.46 13.08
CA GLN A 156 27.26 -9.27 12.38
C GLN A 156 25.89 -9.54 11.79
N ILE A 157 24.95 -8.63 12.00
CA ILE A 157 23.59 -8.70 11.50
C ILE A 157 23.39 -7.59 10.46
N PRO A 158 23.07 -7.92 9.21
CA PRO A 158 22.76 -6.89 8.21
C PRO A 158 21.45 -6.18 8.59
N VAL A 159 21.47 -4.86 8.52
CA VAL A 159 20.37 -3.97 8.84
C VAL A 159 20.30 -2.81 7.86
N MET A 160 19.16 -2.14 7.84
CA MET A 160 19.01 -0.83 7.22
C MET A 160 19.16 0.24 8.29
N LYS A 161 19.97 1.27 8.03
CA LYS A 161 20.19 2.42 8.92
C LYS A 161 19.75 3.72 8.27
N MET A 162 19.36 4.70 9.07
CA MET A 162 18.98 6.02 8.61
C MET A 162 19.46 7.10 9.60
N GLY A 163 20.22 8.06 9.09
CA GLY A 163 20.60 9.25 9.86
C GLY A 163 19.45 10.26 9.86
N VAL A 164 19.02 10.70 11.05
CA VAL A 164 17.87 11.63 11.20
C VAL A 164 18.16 12.72 12.22
N ASN A 165 17.39 13.83 12.20
CA ASN A 165 17.40 14.81 13.26
C ASN A 165 16.32 14.52 14.33
N ASP A 166 16.29 15.32 15.40
CA ASP A 166 15.26 15.25 16.46
C ASP A 166 13.84 15.55 15.95
N GLY A 167 13.72 16.43 14.95
CA GLY A 167 12.45 16.77 14.31
C GLY A 167 11.79 15.61 13.59
N PHE A 168 12.55 14.56 13.21
CA PHE A 168 12.02 13.33 12.61
C PHE A 168 10.92 12.70 13.49
N TRP A 169 11.13 12.66 14.78
CA TRP A 169 10.19 12.07 15.75
C TRP A 169 8.95 12.93 15.99
N LYS A 170 8.98 14.22 15.61
CA LYS A 170 7.84 15.14 15.66
C LYS A 170 6.99 15.05 14.40
N VAL A 171 7.64 14.82 13.24
CA VAL A 171 6.97 14.69 11.94
C VAL A 171 6.34 13.32 11.77
N PHE A 172 7.00 12.28 12.24
CA PHE A 172 6.55 10.89 12.10
C PHE A 172 6.13 10.33 13.46
N SER A 173 4.91 9.79 13.51
CA SER A 173 4.25 9.32 14.73
C SER A 173 4.72 7.92 15.14
N PHE A 174 6.00 7.75 15.47
CA PHE A 174 6.53 6.49 15.92
C PHE A 174 5.99 6.08 17.30
N ARG A 175 5.62 4.81 17.44
CA ARG A 175 5.23 4.21 18.71
C ARG A 175 6.46 3.68 19.42
N PHE A 176 6.87 4.34 20.50
CA PHE A 176 7.93 3.86 21.37
C PHE A 176 7.40 2.76 22.30
N LEU A 177 8.03 1.60 22.26
CA LEU A 177 7.72 0.45 23.12
C LEU A 177 8.56 0.48 24.40
N GLU A 178 9.83 0.96 24.26
CA GLU A 178 10.74 1.17 25.37
C GLU A 178 11.48 2.49 25.16
N GLY A 179 11.85 3.16 26.25
CA GLY A 179 12.63 4.39 26.21
C GLY A 179 11.91 5.57 25.53
N LYS A 180 12.66 6.40 24.85
CA LYS A 180 12.18 7.63 24.20
C LYS A 180 13.05 8.01 23.01
N PRO A 181 12.58 8.91 22.12
CA PRO A 181 13.43 9.47 21.04
C PRO A 181 14.63 10.22 21.65
N PHE A 182 15.71 10.32 20.89
CA PHE A 182 16.77 11.24 21.22
C PHE A 182 16.26 12.69 21.05
N THR A 183 16.80 13.57 21.89
CA THR A 183 16.35 14.96 21.97
C THR A 183 17.20 15.86 21.06
N GLU A 184 16.75 17.14 20.89
CA GLU A 184 17.54 18.17 20.23
C GLU A 184 18.92 18.36 20.90
N ALA A 185 18.98 18.24 22.24
CA ALA A 185 20.24 18.34 22.99
C ALA A 185 21.18 17.17 22.65
N ASP A 186 20.68 15.94 22.58
CA ASP A 186 21.45 14.76 22.17
C ASP A 186 21.96 14.92 20.73
N PHE A 187 21.09 15.43 19.84
CA PHE A 187 21.43 15.67 18.46
C PHE A 187 22.54 16.74 18.30
N ARG A 188 22.38 17.90 18.96
CA ARG A 188 23.35 19.01 18.86
C ARG A 188 24.69 18.70 19.53
N SER A 189 24.69 17.93 20.61
CA SER A 189 25.92 17.53 21.30
C SER A 189 26.66 16.38 20.60
N GLY A 190 26.10 15.84 19.50
CA GLY A 190 26.71 14.74 18.77
C GLY A 190 26.78 13.45 19.59
N MET A 191 25.80 13.20 20.48
CA MET A 191 25.77 11.97 21.27
C MET A 191 25.57 10.74 20.38
N PRO A 192 26.41 9.69 20.51
CA PRO A 192 26.26 8.44 19.76
C PRO A 192 25.10 7.60 20.35
N VAL A 193 23.88 7.99 20.02
CA VAL A 193 22.65 7.33 20.46
C VAL A 193 21.88 6.76 19.26
N ALA A 194 21.15 5.68 19.51
CA ALA A 194 20.35 5.05 18.47
C ALA A 194 18.96 4.66 19.00
N VAL A 195 17.98 4.74 18.12
CA VAL A 195 16.66 4.14 18.28
C VAL A 195 16.61 2.93 17.35
N ILE A 196 16.11 1.80 17.81
CA ILE A 196 16.08 0.56 17.05
C ILE A 196 14.66 -0.01 16.92
N ALA A 197 14.42 -0.77 15.86
CA ALA A 197 13.17 -1.47 15.64
C ALA A 197 13.02 -2.65 16.62
N ARG A 198 11.79 -2.97 16.99
CA ARG A 198 11.45 -4.09 17.91
C ARG A 198 12.05 -5.42 17.44
N SER A 199 11.90 -5.74 16.17
CA SER A 199 12.44 -6.98 15.60
C SER A 199 13.96 -7.08 15.72
N LEU A 200 14.67 -5.96 15.57
CA LEU A 200 16.11 -5.89 15.77
C LEU A 200 16.48 -6.00 17.25
N ALA A 201 15.77 -5.30 18.14
CA ALA A 201 15.97 -5.38 19.58
C ALA A 201 15.87 -6.84 20.08
N LYS A 202 14.83 -7.56 19.63
CA LYS A 202 14.63 -8.96 19.94
C LYS A 202 15.75 -9.87 19.40
N ARG A 203 16.27 -9.59 18.22
CA ARG A 203 17.39 -10.37 17.64
C ARG A 203 18.72 -10.13 18.34
N LEU A 204 18.95 -8.91 18.87
CA LEU A 204 20.20 -8.54 19.53
C LEU A 204 20.22 -8.92 21.01
N TYR A 205 19.12 -8.72 21.72
CA TYR A 205 19.07 -8.77 23.18
C TYR A 205 18.02 -9.77 23.72
N GLY A 206 17.32 -10.51 22.84
CA GLY A 206 16.27 -11.46 23.23
C GLY A 206 15.05 -10.76 23.83
N GLU A 207 14.54 -11.28 24.95
CA GLU A 207 13.38 -10.73 25.67
C GLU A 207 13.78 -9.68 26.74
N GLY A 208 15.08 -9.37 26.86
CA GLY A 208 15.58 -8.34 27.78
C GLY A 208 15.39 -6.93 27.22
N SER A 209 15.42 -5.91 28.12
CA SER A 209 15.38 -4.50 27.68
C SER A 209 16.61 -4.15 26.84
N ALA A 210 16.36 -3.54 25.69
CA ALA A 210 17.42 -3.05 24.83
C ALA A 210 17.90 -1.64 25.22
N VAL A 211 17.06 -0.86 25.92
CA VAL A 211 17.39 0.51 26.33
C VAL A 211 18.56 0.52 27.31
N GLY A 212 19.52 1.38 27.07
CA GLY A 212 20.76 1.49 27.82
C GLY A 212 21.87 0.54 27.35
N GLN A 213 21.56 -0.46 26.54
CA GLN A 213 22.56 -1.35 25.93
C GLN A 213 23.35 -0.62 24.85
N THR A 214 24.51 -1.14 24.54
CA THR A 214 25.38 -0.61 23.48
C THR A 214 25.43 -1.57 22.31
N LEU A 215 25.30 -1.04 21.10
CA LEU A 215 25.51 -1.78 19.86
C LEU A 215 26.65 -1.12 19.04
N SER A 216 27.34 -1.90 18.24
CA SER A 216 28.25 -1.39 17.22
C SER A 216 27.51 -1.34 15.89
N LEU A 217 27.44 -0.17 15.26
CA LEU A 217 26.88 0.06 13.93
C LEU A 217 28.03 0.48 13.02
N ASP A 218 28.40 -0.38 12.06
CA ASP A 218 29.57 -0.18 11.20
C ASP A 218 30.82 0.22 11.99
N PHE A 219 31.14 -0.54 13.03
CA PHE A 219 32.29 -0.35 13.94
C PHE A 219 32.21 0.90 14.87
N THR A 220 31.15 1.69 14.79
CA THR A 220 30.91 2.80 15.72
C THR A 220 29.94 2.37 16.81
N SER A 221 30.28 2.67 18.07
CA SER A 221 29.45 2.30 19.23
C SER A 221 28.33 3.31 19.46
N PHE A 222 27.09 2.82 19.55
CA PHE A 222 25.90 3.60 19.85
C PHE A 222 25.20 3.05 21.08
N ARG A 223 24.70 3.94 21.93
CA ARG A 223 23.82 3.56 23.04
C ARG A 223 22.37 3.57 22.58
N VAL A 224 21.64 2.50 22.81
CA VAL A 224 20.20 2.41 22.53
C VAL A 224 19.45 3.27 23.54
N VAL A 225 18.67 4.24 23.05
CA VAL A 225 17.84 5.14 23.87
C VAL A 225 16.35 4.86 23.74
N GLY A 226 15.93 4.16 22.69
CA GLY A 226 14.55 3.80 22.46
C GLY A 226 14.39 2.60 21.55
N VAL A 227 13.27 1.92 21.72
CA VAL A 227 12.79 0.84 20.85
C VAL A 227 11.44 1.24 20.30
N VAL A 228 11.29 1.19 19.00
CA VAL A 228 10.03 1.52 18.30
C VAL A 228 9.40 0.28 17.67
N ASP A 229 8.10 0.34 17.43
CA ASP A 229 7.40 -0.69 16.69
C ASP A 229 7.92 -0.79 15.25
N ASP A 230 7.85 -1.99 14.67
CA ASP A 230 8.37 -2.24 13.34
C ASP A 230 7.59 -1.45 12.27
N VAL A 231 8.30 -0.98 11.27
CA VAL A 231 7.75 -0.25 10.12
C VAL A 231 7.79 -1.14 8.89
N SER A 232 6.77 -1.07 8.05
CA SER A 232 6.74 -1.82 6.80
C SER A 232 7.82 -1.36 5.82
N TYR A 233 8.47 -2.29 5.15
CA TYR A 233 9.43 -2.02 4.07
C TYR A 233 8.85 -1.17 2.92
N LEU A 234 7.52 -1.21 2.74
CA LEU A 234 6.85 -0.40 1.73
C LEU A 234 6.83 1.12 2.05
N MET A 235 7.25 1.50 3.26
CA MET A 235 7.31 2.89 3.73
C MET A 235 8.73 3.45 3.60
N ASP A 236 9.18 3.61 2.38
CA ASP A 236 10.55 3.96 1.97
C ASP A 236 11.13 5.23 2.61
N ARG A 237 10.26 6.17 3.06
CA ARG A 237 10.69 7.43 3.68
C ARG A 237 11.14 7.28 5.13
N VAL A 238 10.59 6.31 5.82
CA VAL A 238 10.75 6.13 7.26
C VAL A 238 11.27 4.76 7.64
N PHE A 239 11.26 3.80 6.67
CA PHE A 239 11.72 2.45 6.92
C PHE A 239 13.20 2.41 7.25
N SER A 240 13.50 1.90 8.40
CA SER A 240 14.85 1.54 8.85
C SER A 240 14.74 0.53 10.00
N GLN A 241 15.86 -0.04 10.41
CA GLN A 241 15.95 -0.85 11.60
C GLN A 241 16.76 -0.15 12.69
N VAL A 242 17.55 0.86 12.30
CA VAL A 242 18.35 1.70 13.21
C VAL A 242 18.24 3.13 12.75
N TRP A 243 17.80 4.02 13.63
CA TRP A 243 17.81 5.48 13.43
C TRP A 243 18.79 6.11 14.39
N TYR A 244 19.62 7.02 13.90
CA TYR A 244 20.64 7.69 14.68
C TYR A 244 20.83 9.14 14.21
N PRO A 245 21.42 10.04 15.04
CA PRO A 245 21.66 11.42 14.63
C PRO A 245 22.52 11.48 13.36
N TYR A 246 22.08 12.16 12.32
CA TYR A 246 22.83 12.23 11.06
C TYR A 246 24.20 12.91 11.22
N THR A 247 24.41 13.68 12.30
CA THR A 247 25.70 14.24 12.68
C THR A 247 26.76 13.16 12.96
N GLN A 248 26.33 11.91 13.20
CA GLN A 248 27.19 10.75 13.38
C GLN A 248 27.44 9.96 12.07
N VAL A 249 26.92 10.43 10.93
CA VAL A 249 27.25 9.84 9.63
C VAL A 249 28.73 10.07 9.35
N PRO A 250 29.50 9.05 9.00
CA PRO A 250 30.92 9.22 8.65
C PRO A 250 31.08 10.28 7.56
N ASP A 251 32.08 11.15 7.76
CA ASP A 251 32.44 12.22 6.81
C ASP A 251 31.33 13.23 6.50
N PHE A 252 30.26 13.31 7.35
CA PHE A 252 29.13 14.21 7.11
C PHE A 252 29.58 15.66 6.90
N GLU A 253 30.38 16.19 7.81
CA GLU A 253 30.87 17.57 7.73
C GLU A 253 31.76 17.83 6.50
N GLU A 254 32.60 16.85 6.13
CA GLU A 254 33.42 16.95 4.94
C GLU A 254 32.57 16.92 3.67
N ARG A 255 31.57 16.05 3.60
CA ARG A 255 30.60 15.98 2.49
C ARG A 255 29.83 17.29 2.35
N VAL A 256 29.38 17.87 3.46
CA VAL A 256 28.68 19.16 3.46
C VAL A 256 29.61 20.28 2.97
N ARG A 257 30.83 20.37 3.52
CA ARG A 257 31.80 21.39 3.11
C ARG A 257 32.19 21.28 1.65
N TYR A 258 32.40 20.06 1.16
CA TYR A 258 32.69 19.80 -0.26
C TYR A 258 31.53 20.25 -1.16
N SER A 259 30.31 19.91 -0.78
CA SER A 259 29.10 20.27 -1.53
C SER A 259 28.90 21.80 -1.57
N GLU A 260 29.04 22.49 -0.43
CA GLU A 260 28.86 23.93 -0.36
C GLU A 260 29.84 24.71 -1.25
N VAL A 261 31.08 24.24 -1.35
CA VAL A 261 32.09 24.89 -2.21
C VAL A 261 31.83 24.68 -3.70
N ARG A 262 31.45 23.47 -4.09
CA ARG A 262 31.31 23.10 -5.51
C ARG A 262 29.88 23.23 -6.04
N MET A 263 28.90 22.93 -5.22
CA MET A 263 27.48 22.83 -5.56
C MET A 263 26.65 23.46 -4.43
N PRO A 264 26.77 24.79 -4.20
CA PRO A 264 26.12 25.44 -3.08
C PRO A 264 24.60 25.20 -3.09
N GLY A 265 24.06 24.89 -1.92
CA GLY A 265 22.66 24.51 -1.72
C GLY A 265 22.37 23.03 -1.91
N LEU A 266 23.22 22.27 -2.63
CA LEU A 266 23.13 20.81 -2.69
C LEU A 266 23.91 20.16 -1.53
N GLY A 267 23.43 19.02 -1.04
CA GLY A 267 24.03 18.34 0.10
C GLY A 267 23.42 16.95 0.35
N PRO A 268 23.52 16.41 1.55
CA PRO A 268 23.10 15.04 1.84
C PRO A 268 21.69 14.94 2.39
N LEU A 269 20.92 16.04 2.57
CA LEU A 269 19.69 16.03 3.34
C LEU A 269 18.42 15.99 2.47
N LYS A 270 17.53 15.05 2.74
CA LYS A 270 16.12 15.07 2.34
C LYS A 270 15.30 15.71 3.46
N VAL A 271 14.28 16.45 3.09
CA VAL A 271 13.49 17.23 4.04
C VAL A 271 12.03 16.85 3.97
N TYR A 272 11.45 16.60 5.13
CA TYR A 272 10.02 16.41 5.30
C TYR A 272 9.51 17.52 6.24
N MET A 273 8.52 18.27 5.75
CA MET A 273 7.99 19.46 6.40
C MET A 273 6.57 19.17 6.84
N LEU A 274 6.31 19.18 8.14
CA LEU A 274 4.96 19.06 8.68
C LEU A 274 4.36 20.46 8.80
N VAL A 275 3.26 20.70 8.09
CA VAL A 275 2.51 21.96 8.13
C VAL A 275 1.48 21.90 9.26
N LYS A 276 1.29 23.00 9.99
CA LYS A 276 0.32 23.06 11.10
C LYS A 276 -1.11 22.79 10.63
N ASP A 277 -1.52 23.42 9.52
CA ASP A 277 -2.83 23.24 8.93
C ASP A 277 -2.71 22.94 7.42
N LYS A 278 -3.48 22.00 6.95
CA LYS A 278 -3.57 21.66 5.53
C LYS A 278 -3.94 22.85 4.63
N ALA A 279 -4.72 23.79 5.16
CA ALA A 279 -5.10 25.00 4.45
C ALA A 279 -3.91 25.94 4.19
N ASP A 280 -2.85 25.86 4.99
CA ASP A 280 -1.66 26.70 4.86
C ASP A 280 -0.60 26.15 3.89
N ILE A 281 -0.79 24.94 3.34
CA ILE A 281 0.16 24.32 2.41
C ILE A 281 0.53 25.26 1.25
N GLY A 282 -0.46 25.96 0.68
CA GLY A 282 -0.22 26.92 -0.40
C GLY A 282 0.69 28.07 0.02
N LYS A 283 0.42 28.64 1.20
CA LYS A 283 1.23 29.74 1.75
C LYS A 283 2.66 29.29 2.09
N VAL A 284 2.81 28.09 2.65
CA VAL A 284 4.13 27.51 2.95
C VAL A 284 4.92 27.31 1.66
N ARG A 285 4.32 26.74 0.60
CA ARG A 285 4.98 26.58 -0.70
C ARG A 285 5.41 27.90 -1.33
N GLU A 286 4.56 28.93 -1.23
CA GLU A 286 4.86 30.29 -1.72
C GLU A 286 6.02 30.91 -0.93
N ALA A 287 5.99 30.84 0.40
CA ALA A 287 7.06 31.33 1.25
C ALA A 287 8.40 30.62 0.97
N VAL A 288 8.38 29.31 0.74
CA VAL A 288 9.57 28.55 0.31
C VAL A 288 10.08 29.05 -1.05
N ALA A 289 9.18 29.25 -2.02
CA ALA A 289 9.56 29.77 -3.33
C ALA A 289 10.20 31.16 -3.24
N ASP A 290 9.68 32.04 -2.35
CA ASP A 290 10.26 33.36 -2.09
C ASP A 290 11.63 33.27 -1.46
N ASN A 291 11.81 32.35 -0.51
CA ASN A 291 13.12 32.10 0.10
C ASN A 291 14.13 31.58 -0.93
N VAL A 292 13.72 30.67 -1.81
CA VAL A 292 14.56 30.17 -2.91
C VAL A 292 14.96 31.29 -3.87
N ARG A 293 14.04 32.22 -4.18
CA ARG A 293 14.38 33.39 -5.00
C ARG A 293 15.46 34.25 -4.33
N ARG A 294 15.34 34.50 -3.02
CA ARG A 294 16.37 35.22 -2.25
C ARG A 294 17.69 34.48 -2.17
N PHE A 295 17.64 33.18 -1.96
CA PHE A 295 18.83 32.32 -1.96
C PHE A 295 19.55 32.36 -3.31
N ASN A 296 18.82 32.32 -4.43
CA ASN A 296 19.39 32.50 -5.76
C ASN A 296 20.08 33.84 -5.94
N GLN A 297 19.52 34.92 -5.42
CA GLN A 297 20.16 36.24 -5.48
C GLN A 297 21.49 36.25 -4.73
N SER A 298 21.60 35.53 -3.61
CA SER A 298 22.85 35.41 -2.84
C SER A 298 23.88 34.51 -3.53
N LEU A 299 23.45 33.49 -4.29
CA LEU A 299 24.34 32.58 -5.02
C LEU A 299 24.83 33.18 -6.34
N ASN A 300 24.04 34.05 -6.94
CA ASN A 300 24.18 34.44 -8.34
C ASN A 300 24.78 35.83 -8.48
N VAL A 301 25.82 36.12 -7.72
CA VAL A 301 26.54 37.41 -7.81
C VAL A 301 27.02 37.72 -9.23
N ASP A 302 27.31 36.65 -10.02
CA ASP A 302 27.81 36.74 -11.40
C ASP A 302 26.76 36.38 -12.49
N GLY A 303 25.49 36.16 -12.14
CA GLY A 303 24.43 35.79 -13.13
C GLY A 303 24.55 34.40 -13.75
N LYS A 304 25.38 33.49 -13.21
CA LYS A 304 25.78 32.24 -13.86
C LYS A 304 25.31 30.96 -13.20
N ARG A 305 24.74 31.05 -12.01
CA ARG A 305 24.26 29.88 -11.25
C ARG A 305 22.78 30.03 -10.95
N GLU A 306 22.02 28.98 -11.08
CA GLU A 306 20.59 28.98 -10.75
C GLU A 306 20.25 27.72 -9.97
N PHE A 307 19.75 27.90 -8.75
CA PHE A 307 19.26 26.84 -7.90
C PHE A 307 17.75 26.72 -8.03
N SER A 308 17.24 25.51 -8.18
CA SER A 308 15.82 25.22 -8.33
C SER A 308 15.40 24.03 -7.52
N LEU A 309 14.24 24.12 -6.88
CA LEU A 309 13.60 22.99 -6.21
C LEU A 309 12.76 22.12 -7.17
N LEU A 310 12.72 22.42 -8.47
CA LEU A 310 11.98 21.62 -9.46
C LEU A 310 10.50 21.42 -9.11
N GLY A 311 9.82 22.52 -8.69
CA GLY A 311 8.42 22.52 -8.27
C GLY A 311 8.16 22.02 -6.85
N GLN A 312 9.19 21.55 -6.13
CA GLN A 312 9.05 21.17 -4.72
C GLN A 312 8.96 22.41 -3.79
N PRO A 313 8.44 22.25 -2.56
CA PRO A 313 8.09 21.01 -1.87
C PRO A 313 6.80 20.38 -2.39
N ASP A 314 6.85 19.06 -2.61
CA ASP A 314 5.72 18.26 -3.08
C ASP A 314 4.77 17.92 -1.93
N ARG A 315 3.47 17.92 -2.20
CA ARG A 315 2.50 17.23 -1.33
C ARG A 315 2.78 15.74 -1.34
N HIS A 316 2.32 15.03 -0.31
CA HIS A 316 2.56 13.60 -0.21
C HIS A 316 2.18 12.84 -1.50
N TRP A 317 0.98 13.06 -2.04
CA TRP A 317 0.53 12.40 -3.26
C TRP A 317 1.31 12.80 -4.52
N GLU A 318 1.74 14.07 -4.64
CA GLU A 318 2.60 14.54 -5.74
C GLU A 318 3.95 13.83 -5.73
N SER A 319 4.53 13.65 -4.54
CA SER A 319 5.84 13.02 -4.36
C SER A 319 5.87 11.52 -4.69
N ILE A 320 4.70 10.84 -4.73
CA ILE A 320 4.58 9.45 -5.17
C ILE A 320 4.79 9.34 -6.68
N PHE A 321 4.30 10.33 -7.45
CA PHE A 321 4.46 10.41 -8.90
C PHE A 321 5.80 11.00 -9.33
N ARG A 322 6.62 11.52 -8.41
CA ARG A 322 7.98 11.95 -8.70
C ARG A 322 8.92 10.74 -8.76
N TYR A 323 8.96 10.07 -9.92
CA TYR A 323 9.82 8.91 -10.13
C TYR A 323 11.31 9.28 -10.06
N TRP A 324 11.72 10.32 -10.81
CA TRP A 324 13.05 10.89 -10.71
C TRP A 324 13.03 12.12 -9.81
N SER A 325 13.87 12.13 -8.79
CA SER A 325 13.91 13.24 -7.83
C SER A 325 14.28 14.59 -8.45
N ASN A 326 14.99 14.57 -9.56
CA ASN A 326 15.51 15.73 -10.29
C ASN A 326 14.65 16.16 -11.49
N VAL A 327 13.44 15.66 -11.63
CA VAL A 327 12.49 16.03 -12.69
C VAL A 327 11.14 16.37 -12.06
N GLU A 328 10.45 17.35 -12.61
CA GLU A 328 9.06 17.64 -12.20
C GLU A 328 8.15 16.45 -12.54
N PRO A 329 7.21 16.09 -11.63
CA PRO A 329 6.33 14.95 -11.85
C PRO A 329 5.34 15.24 -12.98
N ASP A 330 5.29 14.39 -14.00
CA ASP A 330 4.24 14.36 -15.00
C ASP A 330 3.07 13.51 -14.50
N ILE A 331 2.28 14.07 -13.58
CA ILE A 331 1.20 13.37 -12.88
C ILE A 331 0.18 12.79 -13.87
N VAL A 332 -0.20 13.55 -14.91
CA VAL A 332 -1.20 13.11 -15.89
C VAL A 332 -0.66 11.96 -16.73
N GLY A 333 0.59 12.09 -17.20
CA GLY A 333 1.25 11.05 -17.97
C GLY A 333 1.48 9.78 -17.15
N ASP A 334 1.91 9.91 -15.89
CA ASP A 334 2.12 8.77 -15.00
C ASP A 334 0.82 8.07 -14.65
N LEU A 335 -0.23 8.82 -14.30
CA LEU A 335 -1.55 8.25 -14.02
C LEU A 335 -2.12 7.51 -15.24
N SER A 336 -1.94 8.07 -16.42
CA SER A 336 -2.35 7.41 -17.69
C SER A 336 -1.57 6.11 -17.92
N ARG A 337 -0.25 6.12 -17.73
CA ARG A 337 0.60 4.92 -17.85
C ARG A 337 0.20 3.82 -16.86
N TYR A 338 0.04 4.15 -15.58
CA TYR A 338 -0.42 3.19 -14.59
C TYR A 338 -1.83 2.69 -14.87
N GLY A 339 -2.73 3.57 -15.33
CA GLY A 339 -4.09 3.19 -15.75
C GLY A 339 -4.09 2.19 -16.90
N VAL A 340 -3.27 2.41 -17.93
CA VAL A 340 -3.13 1.47 -19.06
C VAL A 340 -2.53 0.14 -18.62
N ILE A 341 -1.47 0.16 -17.79
CA ILE A 341 -0.86 -1.06 -17.25
C ILE A 341 -1.89 -1.85 -16.45
N PHE A 342 -2.63 -1.18 -15.57
CA PHE A 342 -3.67 -1.81 -14.75
C PHE A 342 -4.80 -2.41 -15.61
N LEU A 343 -5.24 -1.68 -16.64
CA LEU A 343 -6.22 -2.15 -17.60
C LEU A 343 -5.74 -3.40 -18.35
N LEU A 344 -4.50 -3.43 -18.80
CA LEU A 344 -3.91 -4.58 -19.48
C LEU A 344 -3.79 -5.79 -18.55
N LEU A 345 -3.36 -5.56 -17.30
CA LEU A 345 -3.29 -6.61 -16.27
C LEU A 345 -4.67 -7.23 -15.95
N LEU A 346 -5.75 -6.46 -16.04
CA LEU A 346 -7.12 -6.97 -15.92
C LEU A 346 -7.64 -7.63 -17.18
N LEU A 347 -7.31 -7.07 -18.36
CA LEU A 347 -7.84 -7.51 -19.64
C LEU A 347 -7.32 -8.91 -20.01
N VAL A 348 -6.03 -9.19 -19.81
CA VAL A 348 -5.42 -10.48 -20.19
C VAL A 348 -6.10 -11.66 -19.46
N PRO A 349 -6.25 -11.66 -18.14
CA PRO A 349 -7.01 -12.70 -17.45
C PRO A 349 -8.49 -12.73 -17.88
N ALA A 350 -9.13 -11.58 -18.07
CA ALA A 350 -10.54 -11.52 -18.48
C ALA A 350 -10.78 -12.18 -19.83
N VAL A 351 -9.94 -11.90 -20.83
CA VAL A 351 -10.02 -12.54 -22.16
C VAL A 351 -9.73 -14.04 -22.07
N SER A 352 -8.71 -14.44 -21.31
CA SER A 352 -8.37 -15.84 -21.12
C SER A 352 -9.51 -16.63 -20.46
N LEU A 353 -10.14 -16.06 -19.44
CA LEU A 353 -11.27 -16.65 -18.73
C LEU A 353 -12.52 -16.71 -19.61
N SER A 354 -12.76 -15.69 -20.45
CA SER A 354 -13.86 -15.66 -21.42
C SER A 354 -13.73 -16.81 -22.42
N GLY A 355 -12.56 -17.00 -23.03
CA GLY A 355 -12.31 -18.10 -23.96
C GLY A 355 -12.51 -19.48 -23.33
N MET A 356 -12.13 -19.67 -22.07
CA MET A 356 -12.40 -20.93 -21.35
C MET A 356 -13.90 -21.11 -21.03
N ALA A 357 -14.63 -20.04 -20.75
CA ALA A 357 -16.06 -20.10 -20.53
C ALA A 357 -16.81 -20.45 -21.84
N ASP A 358 -16.41 -19.86 -22.96
CA ASP A 358 -16.97 -20.15 -24.29
C ASP A 358 -16.74 -21.61 -24.68
N SER A 359 -15.53 -22.13 -24.54
CA SER A 359 -15.20 -23.54 -24.83
C SER A 359 -16.05 -24.54 -24.01
N ARG A 360 -16.32 -24.21 -22.73
CA ARG A 360 -17.23 -25.02 -21.90
C ARG A 360 -18.68 -24.92 -22.37
N MET A 361 -19.12 -23.76 -22.77
CA MET A 361 -20.46 -23.54 -23.27
C MET A 361 -20.70 -24.36 -24.55
N GLU A 362 -19.77 -24.36 -25.50
CA GLU A 362 -19.84 -25.13 -26.73
C GLU A 362 -20.04 -26.63 -26.45
N ARG A 363 -19.29 -27.21 -25.53
CA ARG A 363 -19.43 -28.65 -25.14
C ARG A 363 -20.81 -28.99 -24.58
N ARG A 364 -21.53 -28.01 -24.03
CA ARG A 364 -22.82 -28.15 -23.36
C ARG A 364 -24.01 -27.69 -24.17
N LEU A 365 -23.80 -27.18 -25.39
CA LEU A 365 -24.89 -26.73 -26.27
C LEU A 365 -25.92 -27.85 -26.50
N GLY A 366 -25.49 -29.10 -26.63
CA GLY A 366 -26.40 -30.23 -26.75
C GLY A 366 -27.30 -30.45 -25.53
N GLU A 367 -26.73 -30.39 -24.32
CA GLU A 367 -27.47 -30.51 -23.06
C GLU A 367 -28.49 -29.38 -22.89
N LEU A 368 -28.03 -28.12 -23.12
CA LEU A 368 -28.90 -26.93 -23.03
C LEU A 368 -29.99 -26.95 -24.09
N GLY A 369 -29.70 -27.46 -25.31
CA GLY A 369 -30.66 -27.67 -26.39
C GLY A 369 -31.79 -28.64 -26.01
N VAL A 370 -31.39 -29.79 -25.43
CA VAL A 370 -32.34 -30.79 -24.93
C VAL A 370 -33.24 -30.21 -23.85
N ARG A 371 -32.66 -29.53 -22.86
CA ARG A 371 -33.47 -28.88 -21.80
C ARG A 371 -34.45 -27.85 -22.36
N ARG A 372 -34.06 -27.10 -23.37
CA ARG A 372 -34.90 -26.10 -24.04
C ARG A 372 -36.03 -26.79 -24.82
N ALA A 373 -35.74 -27.93 -25.48
CA ALA A 373 -36.73 -28.72 -26.17
C ALA A 373 -37.80 -29.28 -25.21
N PHE A 374 -37.43 -29.59 -23.96
CA PHE A 374 -38.36 -29.97 -22.88
C PHE A 374 -39.03 -28.80 -22.16
N GLY A 375 -38.93 -27.57 -22.71
CA GLY A 375 -39.71 -26.40 -22.22
C GLY A 375 -39.01 -25.58 -21.15
N ALA A 376 -37.70 -25.75 -20.88
CA ALA A 376 -37.02 -24.90 -19.93
C ALA A 376 -37.00 -23.43 -20.39
N PRO A 377 -37.44 -22.47 -19.54
CA PRO A 377 -37.46 -21.07 -19.90
C PRO A 377 -36.01 -20.52 -20.04
N LYS A 378 -35.79 -19.60 -20.98
CA LYS A 378 -34.48 -18.98 -21.25
C LYS A 378 -33.83 -18.42 -19.98
N GLY A 379 -34.63 -17.77 -19.11
CA GLY A 379 -34.13 -17.17 -17.85
C GLY A 379 -33.54 -18.21 -16.89
N ALA A 380 -34.12 -19.42 -16.82
CA ALA A 380 -33.60 -20.50 -15.98
C ALA A 380 -32.23 -21.01 -16.48
N LEU A 381 -32.08 -21.15 -17.81
CA LEU A 381 -30.78 -21.56 -18.40
C LEU A 381 -29.69 -20.51 -18.21
N ILE A 382 -30.02 -19.23 -18.42
CA ILE A 382 -29.09 -18.11 -18.15
C ILE A 382 -28.73 -18.06 -16.67
N GLY A 383 -29.70 -18.18 -15.78
CA GLY A 383 -29.48 -18.19 -14.33
C GLY A 383 -28.57 -19.32 -13.88
N GLN A 384 -28.69 -20.49 -14.48
CA GLN A 384 -27.79 -21.62 -14.22
C GLN A 384 -26.34 -21.31 -14.63
N VAL A 385 -26.13 -20.79 -15.85
CA VAL A 385 -24.78 -20.44 -16.36
C VAL A 385 -24.15 -19.34 -15.52
N LEU A 386 -24.93 -18.33 -15.14
CA LEU A 386 -24.45 -17.25 -14.26
C LEU A 386 -24.05 -17.78 -12.89
N MET A 387 -24.83 -18.70 -12.31
CA MET A 387 -24.51 -19.31 -11.01
C MET A 387 -23.24 -20.17 -11.07
N GLU A 388 -23.02 -20.89 -12.17
CA GLU A 388 -21.79 -21.65 -12.39
C GLU A 388 -20.58 -20.72 -12.43
N ASN A 389 -20.62 -19.67 -13.25
CA ASN A 389 -19.53 -18.71 -13.35
C ASN A 389 -19.29 -17.96 -12.01
N PHE A 390 -20.36 -17.64 -11.29
CA PHE A 390 -20.27 -17.06 -9.96
C PHE A 390 -19.53 -17.97 -8.98
N LEU A 391 -19.84 -19.28 -8.98
CA LEU A 391 -19.15 -20.24 -8.10
C LEU A 391 -17.67 -20.37 -8.43
N TYR A 392 -17.32 -20.43 -9.72
CA TYR A 392 -15.91 -20.47 -10.14
C TYR A 392 -15.16 -19.20 -9.73
N THR A 393 -15.79 -18.02 -9.92
CA THR A 393 -15.18 -16.73 -9.52
C THR A 393 -15.04 -16.64 -8.01
N LEU A 394 -16.02 -17.13 -7.25
CA LEU A 394 -15.95 -17.17 -5.79
C LEU A 394 -14.79 -18.05 -5.29
N LEU A 395 -14.67 -19.27 -5.85
CA LEU A 395 -13.57 -20.17 -5.51
C LEU A 395 -12.21 -19.59 -5.94
N GLY A 396 -12.13 -19.00 -7.13
CA GLY A 396 -10.95 -18.30 -7.60
C GLY A 396 -10.61 -17.11 -6.69
N GLY A 397 -11.60 -16.34 -6.22
CA GLY A 397 -11.42 -15.26 -5.27
C GLY A 397 -10.85 -15.72 -3.93
N LEU A 398 -11.36 -16.84 -3.39
CA LEU A 398 -10.84 -17.44 -2.16
C LEU A 398 -9.37 -17.91 -2.32
N VAL A 399 -9.06 -18.55 -3.44
CA VAL A 399 -7.68 -18.95 -3.77
C VAL A 399 -6.79 -17.74 -3.96
N GLY A 400 -7.27 -16.69 -4.64
CA GLY A 400 -6.56 -15.42 -4.82
C GLY A 400 -6.28 -14.72 -3.51
N LEU A 401 -7.23 -14.75 -2.58
CA LEU A 401 -7.05 -14.20 -1.24
C LEU A 401 -5.97 -14.97 -0.47
N LEU A 402 -5.93 -16.31 -0.57
CA LEU A 402 -4.86 -17.12 0.02
C LEU A 402 -3.50 -16.79 -0.58
N PHE A 403 -3.40 -16.65 -1.90
CA PHE A 403 -2.15 -16.28 -2.57
C PHE A 403 -1.69 -14.84 -2.26
N SER A 404 -2.59 -13.94 -1.89
CA SER A 404 -2.19 -12.58 -1.50
C SER A 404 -1.51 -12.50 -0.13
N PHE A 405 -1.59 -13.57 0.69
CA PHE A 405 -0.88 -13.68 1.97
C PHE A 405 0.49 -14.38 1.87
N LEU A 406 0.79 -14.99 0.74
CA LEU A 406 2.09 -15.61 0.45
C LEU A 406 3.06 -14.62 -0.18
#